data_d1c1d3848fc7bc28cf25a92680160512
#
_entry.id   d1c1d3848fc7bc28cf25a92680160512
#
_cell.length_a   1.000
_cell.length_b   1.000
_cell.length_c   1.000
_cell.angle_alpha   90.00
_cell.angle_beta   90.00
_cell.angle_gamma   90.00
#
_symmetry.space_group_name_H-M   'P 1'
#
loop_
_entity.id
_entity.type
_entity.pdbx_description
1 polymer ?
#
loop_
_entity_poly.entity_id
_entity_poly.type
_entity_poly.pdbx_seq_one_letter_code
_entity_poly.pdbx_strand_id
1 'polypeptide(L)'
;YNDVNWIDSDDEPLVSIQGTTDLTVNYNCGPGMNNPQILTLCGSGEMHPKADNVGLLNDKLIFNGEGHTWAASGDSNPLFIQALDFTSGFLFPLLPCNNTTTNIAEFSKGQKKLVKIVDILGKEISATKNVPLFYIYSDGSIEHKFIIASEK
;
A
#
# COMPACT_ATOMS: atom_id res chain seq x y z
N TYR A 1 18.37 -2.83 6.51
CA TYR A 1 19.37 -3.90 6.71
C TYR A 1 20.52 -3.41 7.56
N ASN A 2 21.07 -4.26 8.43
CA ASN A 2 22.32 -3.98 9.17
C ASN A 2 23.54 -4.55 8.43
N ASP A 3 23.34 -5.43 7.46
CA ASP A 3 24.35 -5.97 6.56
C ASP A 3 23.68 -6.27 5.20
N VAL A 4 24.15 -5.62 4.15
CA VAL A 4 23.63 -5.82 2.78
C VAL A 4 23.99 -7.18 2.19
N ASN A 5 24.94 -7.91 2.79
CA ASN A 5 25.31 -9.25 2.32
C ASN A 5 24.20 -10.28 2.50
N TRP A 6 23.18 -9.95 3.29
CA TRP A 6 21.98 -10.79 3.44
C TRP A 6 21.03 -10.70 2.24
N ILE A 7 21.22 -9.74 1.36
CA ILE A 7 20.42 -9.64 0.13
C ILE A 7 20.98 -10.65 -0.88
N ASP A 8 20.12 -11.53 -1.37
CA ASP A 8 20.45 -12.54 -2.38
C ASP A 8 19.36 -12.64 -3.47
N SER A 9 19.58 -13.52 -4.46
CA SER A 9 18.68 -13.68 -5.61
C SER A 9 17.34 -14.33 -5.26
N ASP A 10 17.23 -14.96 -4.10
CA ASP A 10 16.05 -15.70 -3.65
C ASP A 10 15.15 -14.84 -2.76
N ASP A 11 15.57 -13.60 -2.46
CA ASP A 11 14.75 -12.63 -1.74
C ASP A 11 13.56 -12.14 -2.59
N GLU A 12 12.54 -11.63 -1.90
CA GLU A 12 11.42 -10.96 -2.55
C GLU A 12 11.87 -9.64 -3.22
N PRO A 13 11.20 -9.21 -4.30
CA PRO A 13 11.51 -7.96 -4.99
C PRO A 13 11.62 -6.77 -4.05
N LEU A 14 12.68 -5.98 -4.21
CA LEU A 14 13.01 -4.86 -3.33
C LEU A 14 12.59 -3.53 -3.92
N VAL A 15 11.72 -2.80 -3.26
CA VAL A 15 11.45 -1.39 -3.58
C VAL A 15 11.73 -0.51 -2.37
N SER A 16 12.36 0.64 -2.57
CA SER A 16 12.59 1.58 -1.47
C SER A 16 12.45 3.04 -1.89
N ILE A 17 12.11 3.88 -0.90
CA ILE A 17 11.99 5.32 -1.05
C ILE A 17 12.78 5.97 0.08
N GLN A 18 13.72 6.84 -0.26
CA GLN A 18 14.59 7.42 0.76
C GLN A 18 15.06 8.82 0.41
N GLY A 19 15.18 9.67 1.42
CA GLY A 19 15.89 10.96 1.31
C GLY A 19 17.39 10.79 1.45
N THR A 20 18.17 11.55 0.68
CA THR A 20 19.64 11.42 0.71
C THR A 20 20.28 12.01 1.97
N THR A 21 19.56 12.84 2.73
CA THR A 21 20.01 13.42 4.00
C THR A 21 19.32 12.80 5.22
N ASP A 22 18.79 11.57 5.05
CA ASP A 22 18.19 10.83 6.15
C ASP A 22 19.26 10.47 7.20
N LEU A 23 19.10 11.01 8.41
CA LEU A 23 19.99 10.77 9.55
C LEU A 23 19.46 9.66 10.46
N THR A 24 18.23 9.21 10.28
CA THR A 24 17.65 8.09 11.05
C THR A 24 18.11 6.75 10.49
N VAL A 25 18.00 6.60 9.17
CA VAL A 25 18.59 5.50 8.41
C VAL A 25 19.48 6.12 7.33
N ASN A 26 20.78 5.98 7.47
CA ASN A 26 21.71 6.57 6.51
C ASN A 26 21.43 6.05 5.09
N TYR A 27 21.58 6.92 4.09
CA TYR A 27 21.42 6.55 2.69
C TYR A 27 22.39 5.43 2.28
N ASN A 28 23.64 5.51 2.74
CA ASN A 28 24.62 4.42 2.70
C ASN A 28 24.58 3.61 4.01
N CYS A 29 25.63 2.91 4.38
CA CYS A 29 25.73 2.26 5.68
C CYS A 29 26.27 3.24 6.73
N GLY A 30 25.68 3.26 7.90
CA GLY A 30 26.12 4.08 9.02
C GLY A 30 25.33 3.78 10.29
N PRO A 31 25.77 4.33 11.45
CA PRO A 31 25.05 4.14 12.69
C PRO A 31 23.67 4.79 12.60
N GLY A 32 22.63 4.07 13.06
CA GLY A 32 21.27 4.60 13.11
C GLY A 32 21.23 5.92 13.93
N MET A 33 20.43 6.89 13.48
CA MET A 33 20.31 8.23 14.08
C MET A 33 21.64 8.97 14.25
N ASN A 34 22.64 8.66 13.44
CA ASN A 34 24.00 9.17 13.55
C ASN A 34 24.65 8.95 14.95
N ASN A 35 24.17 7.95 15.68
CA ASN A 35 24.66 7.64 17.02
C ASN A 35 25.53 6.36 16.99
N PRO A 36 26.84 6.45 17.32
CA PRO A 36 27.76 5.30 17.29
C PRO A 36 27.39 4.14 18.22
N GLN A 37 26.48 4.38 19.17
CA GLN A 37 25.97 3.34 20.07
C GLN A 37 24.81 2.55 19.50
N ILE A 38 24.25 2.98 18.36
CA ILE A 38 23.17 2.31 17.67
C ILE A 38 23.75 1.44 16.56
N LEU A 39 23.09 0.32 16.30
CA LEU A 39 23.45 -0.61 15.24
C LEU A 39 23.62 0.12 13.90
N THR A 40 24.64 -0.27 13.14
CA THR A 40 24.80 0.16 11.76
C THR A 40 23.59 -0.28 10.93
N LEU A 41 23.02 0.65 10.18
CA LEU A 41 21.94 0.42 9.24
C LEU A 41 22.41 0.82 7.84
N CYS A 42 22.03 0.03 6.84
CA CYS A 42 22.30 0.34 5.44
C CYS A 42 21.00 0.75 4.74
N GLY A 43 21.02 1.86 4.06
CA GLY A 43 19.89 2.38 3.29
C GLY A 43 20.00 2.06 1.79
N SER A 44 19.18 2.75 1.02
CA SER A 44 18.97 2.51 -0.41
C SER A 44 20.26 2.62 -1.24
N GLY A 45 21.21 3.44 -0.80
CA GLY A 45 22.49 3.64 -1.51
C GLY A 45 23.37 2.38 -1.56
N GLU A 46 23.22 1.48 -0.57
CA GLU A 46 23.97 0.23 -0.51
C GLU A 46 23.11 -0.99 -0.84
N MET A 47 21.82 -0.95 -0.50
CA MET A 47 20.92 -2.08 -0.73
C MET A 47 20.71 -2.36 -2.21
N HIS A 48 20.45 -1.32 -3.02
CA HIS A 48 20.16 -1.50 -4.44
C HIS A 48 21.36 -1.94 -5.28
N PRO A 49 22.57 -1.39 -5.11
CA PRO A 49 23.76 -1.95 -5.80
C PRO A 49 24.02 -3.41 -5.45
N LYS A 50 23.72 -3.83 -4.23
CA LYS A 50 23.83 -5.24 -3.85
C LYS A 50 22.74 -6.08 -4.51
N ALA A 51 21.50 -5.61 -4.54
CA ALA A 51 20.38 -6.26 -5.23
C ALA A 51 20.67 -6.45 -6.73
N ASP A 52 21.17 -5.40 -7.40
CA ASP A 52 21.60 -5.46 -8.80
C ASP A 52 22.69 -6.52 -9.02
N ASN A 53 23.68 -6.58 -8.13
CA ASN A 53 24.81 -7.52 -8.25
C ASN A 53 24.40 -8.99 -8.11
N VAL A 54 23.33 -9.28 -7.36
CA VAL A 54 22.79 -10.65 -7.20
C VAL A 54 21.64 -10.95 -8.16
N GLY A 55 21.21 -9.99 -8.97
CA GLY A 55 20.13 -10.15 -9.95
C GLY A 55 18.73 -10.12 -9.34
N LEU A 56 18.59 -9.58 -8.13
CA LEU A 56 17.30 -9.38 -7.48
C LEU A 56 16.52 -8.23 -8.18
N LEU A 57 15.26 -8.48 -8.51
CA LEU A 57 14.38 -7.42 -9.02
C LEU A 57 14.24 -6.31 -7.99
N ASN A 58 14.64 -5.10 -8.36
CA ASN A 58 14.60 -3.98 -7.43
C ASN A 58 14.41 -2.64 -8.14
N ASP A 59 13.89 -1.64 -7.40
CA ASP A 59 13.82 -0.25 -7.86
C ASP A 59 13.81 0.71 -6.65
N LYS A 60 14.21 1.97 -6.87
CA LYS A 60 14.28 2.98 -5.81
C LYS A 60 13.87 4.36 -6.28
N LEU A 61 13.15 5.08 -5.42
CA LEU A 61 12.86 6.49 -5.58
C LEU A 61 13.67 7.29 -4.55
N ILE A 62 14.53 8.19 -5.03
CA ILE A 62 15.42 8.95 -4.17
C ILE A 62 15.05 10.43 -4.19
N PHE A 63 14.79 10.98 -3.01
CA PHE A 63 14.52 12.40 -2.79
C PHE A 63 15.80 13.12 -2.36
N ASN A 64 16.43 13.82 -3.30
CA ASN A 64 17.67 14.53 -3.04
C ASN A 64 17.47 15.71 -2.07
N GLY A 65 18.25 15.72 -1.00
CA GLY A 65 18.19 16.76 0.03
C GLY A 65 17.11 16.54 1.10
N GLU A 66 16.25 15.53 0.94
CA GLU A 66 15.22 15.21 1.92
C GLU A 66 15.77 14.34 3.07
N GLY A 67 15.19 14.52 4.26
CA GLY A 67 15.49 13.75 5.46
C GLY A 67 14.51 12.59 5.67
N HIS A 68 14.48 12.02 6.87
CA HIS A 68 13.63 10.89 7.23
C HIS A 68 12.12 11.20 7.15
N THR A 69 11.73 12.45 7.35
CA THR A 69 10.32 12.87 7.45
C THR A 69 9.76 13.42 6.14
N TRP A 70 10.32 13.05 4.99
CA TRP A 70 9.87 13.52 3.68
C TRP A 70 8.37 13.26 3.41
N ALA A 71 7.81 12.21 4.01
CA ALA A 71 6.39 11.86 3.87
C ALA A 71 5.46 12.56 4.87
N ALA A 72 5.98 13.47 5.71
CA ALA A 72 5.16 14.20 6.67
C ALA A 72 4.04 14.97 5.95
N SER A 73 2.86 15.03 6.56
CA SER A 73 1.61 15.60 6.00
C SER A 73 0.87 14.71 4.97
N GLY A 74 1.29 13.47 4.75
CA GLY A 74 0.53 12.48 3.98
C GLY A 74 0.15 12.96 2.58
N ASP A 75 -1.12 12.81 2.22
CA ASP A 75 -1.69 13.09 0.89
C ASP A 75 -1.62 14.55 0.44
N SER A 76 -1.38 15.48 1.35
CA SER A 76 -1.10 16.88 1.01
C SER A 76 0.36 17.15 0.61
N ASN A 77 1.24 16.16 0.73
CA ASN A 77 2.65 16.26 0.38
C ASN A 77 2.90 15.68 -1.03
N PRO A 78 3.40 16.48 -1.99
CA PRO A 78 3.68 16.00 -3.35
C PRO A 78 4.66 14.82 -3.40
N LEU A 79 5.63 14.77 -2.49
CA LEU A 79 6.60 13.67 -2.42
C LEU A 79 5.92 12.36 -1.97
N PHE A 80 4.94 12.46 -1.07
CA PHE A 80 4.15 11.30 -0.67
C PHE A 80 3.33 10.73 -1.83
N ILE A 81 2.68 11.58 -2.62
CA ILE A 81 1.94 11.15 -3.81
C ILE A 81 2.89 10.50 -4.84
N GLN A 82 4.04 11.12 -5.09
CA GLN A 82 5.05 10.55 -5.99
C GLN A 82 5.55 9.17 -5.50
N ALA A 83 5.76 9.03 -4.21
CA ALA A 83 6.16 7.77 -3.59
C ALA A 83 5.08 6.69 -3.73
N LEU A 84 3.81 7.05 -3.55
CA LEU A 84 2.69 6.14 -3.70
C LEU A 84 2.56 5.64 -5.14
N ASP A 85 2.63 6.55 -6.12
CA ASP A 85 2.56 6.21 -7.54
C ASP A 85 3.73 5.29 -7.94
N PHE A 86 4.95 5.62 -7.52
CA PHE A 86 6.14 4.82 -7.78
C PHE A 86 6.02 3.40 -7.20
N THR A 87 5.64 3.30 -5.92
CA THR A 87 5.50 2.01 -5.23
C THR A 87 4.40 1.16 -5.87
N SER A 88 3.27 1.78 -6.19
CA SER A 88 2.16 1.09 -6.86
C SER A 88 2.58 0.58 -8.24
N GLY A 89 3.28 1.39 -9.02
CA GLY A 89 3.79 1.01 -10.34
C GLY A 89 4.77 -0.17 -10.29
N PHE A 90 5.56 -0.28 -9.22
CA PHE A 90 6.45 -1.41 -9.01
C PHE A 90 5.71 -2.67 -8.55
N LEU A 91 4.80 -2.53 -7.57
CA LEU A 91 4.17 -3.68 -6.92
C LEU A 91 3.04 -4.30 -7.74
N PHE A 92 2.19 -3.50 -8.40
CA PHE A 92 1.02 -4.05 -9.12
C PHE A 92 1.36 -5.10 -10.17
N PRO A 93 2.43 -4.98 -10.98
CA PRO A 93 2.82 -6.02 -11.93
C PRO A 93 3.27 -7.33 -11.27
N LEU A 94 3.71 -7.28 -10.01
CA LEU A 94 4.20 -8.44 -9.25
C LEU A 94 3.06 -9.20 -8.55
N LEU A 95 1.92 -8.55 -8.36
CA LEU A 95 0.77 -9.22 -7.76
C LEU A 95 0.28 -10.30 -8.73
N PRO A 96 0.06 -11.54 -8.27
CA PRO A 96 -0.57 -12.57 -9.06
C PRO A 96 -2.05 -12.23 -9.22
N CYS A 97 -2.35 -11.13 -9.89
CA CYS A 97 -3.65 -10.95 -10.49
C CYS A 97 -3.72 -12.05 -11.54
N ASN A 98 -4.17 -13.23 -11.13
CA ASN A 98 -4.57 -14.22 -12.11
C ASN A 98 -5.40 -13.46 -13.14
N ASN A 99 -4.88 -13.39 -14.37
CA ASN A 99 -5.65 -13.10 -15.57
C ASN A 99 -6.62 -14.27 -15.84
N THR A 100 -7.34 -14.76 -14.83
CA THR A 100 -8.71 -15.01 -15.08
C THR A 100 -9.20 -13.64 -15.50
N THR A 101 -9.34 -13.44 -16.80
CA THR A 101 -10.32 -12.52 -17.32
C THR A 101 -11.55 -12.72 -16.44
N THR A 102 -11.63 -12.00 -15.34
CA THR A 102 -12.90 -11.53 -14.91
C THR A 102 -13.29 -10.73 -16.16
N ASN A 103 -14.02 -11.39 -17.06
CA ASN A 103 -14.97 -10.69 -17.85
C ASN A 103 -15.72 -9.86 -16.82
N ILE A 104 -15.25 -8.63 -16.61
CA ILE A 104 -16.15 -7.55 -16.28
C ILE A 104 -16.98 -7.55 -17.55
N ALA A 105 -17.96 -8.47 -17.59
CA ALA A 105 -19.06 -8.36 -18.51
C ALA A 105 -19.42 -6.89 -18.30
N GLU A 106 -19.25 -6.07 -19.36
CA GLU A 106 -19.86 -4.76 -19.37
C GLU A 106 -21.23 -5.00 -18.77
N PHE A 107 -21.38 -4.56 -17.51
CA PHE A 107 -22.67 -4.64 -16.88
C PHE A 107 -23.51 -3.70 -17.73
N SER A 108 -24.06 -4.26 -18.81
CA SER A 108 -25.19 -3.64 -19.46
C SER A 108 -26.05 -3.13 -18.33
N LYS A 109 -26.50 -1.90 -18.38
CA LYS A 109 -27.37 -1.25 -17.39
C LYS A 109 -28.63 -2.09 -17.15
N GLY A 110 -28.44 -3.38 -16.79
CA GLY A 110 -29.43 -4.30 -16.30
C GLY A 110 -29.81 -3.85 -14.88
N GLN A 111 -31.05 -3.98 -14.55
CA GLN A 111 -31.61 -3.52 -13.29
C GLN A 111 -30.74 -3.96 -12.11
N LYS A 112 -30.20 -3.00 -11.39
CA LYS A 112 -29.48 -3.14 -10.13
C LYS A 112 -30.30 -4.03 -9.17
N LYS A 113 -29.86 -5.26 -8.93
CA LYS A 113 -30.56 -6.24 -8.10
C LYS A 113 -29.88 -6.32 -6.74
N LEU A 114 -30.64 -6.21 -5.67
CA LEU A 114 -30.16 -6.43 -4.31
C LEU A 114 -29.70 -7.89 -4.14
N VAL A 115 -28.45 -8.10 -3.74
CA VAL A 115 -27.85 -9.42 -3.49
C VAL A 115 -28.01 -9.81 -2.02
N LYS A 116 -27.59 -8.91 -1.11
CA LYS A 116 -27.66 -9.14 0.34
C LYS A 116 -27.63 -7.83 1.12
N ILE A 117 -28.04 -7.91 2.38
CA ILE A 117 -27.94 -6.84 3.37
C ILE A 117 -27.03 -7.31 4.49
N VAL A 118 -26.04 -6.50 4.86
CA VAL A 118 -25.12 -6.81 5.96
C VAL A 118 -25.08 -5.68 6.98
N ASP A 119 -24.74 -6.00 8.22
CA ASP A 119 -24.45 -5.02 9.28
C ASP A 119 -23.02 -4.47 9.18
N ILE A 120 -22.61 -3.63 10.12
CA ILE A 120 -21.28 -3.03 10.18
C ILE A 120 -20.13 -4.05 10.38
N LEU A 121 -20.45 -5.28 10.78
CA LEU A 121 -19.50 -6.37 10.95
C LEU A 121 -19.45 -7.30 9.73
N GLY A 122 -20.23 -6.98 8.68
CA GLY A 122 -20.33 -7.81 7.47
C GLY A 122 -21.23 -9.04 7.63
N LYS A 123 -21.93 -9.20 8.74
CA LYS A 123 -22.87 -10.30 8.97
C LYS A 123 -24.16 -10.04 8.18
N GLU A 124 -24.61 -11.05 7.45
CA GLU A 124 -25.86 -10.99 6.71
C GLU A 124 -27.07 -10.93 7.67
N ILE A 125 -27.92 -9.93 7.47
CA ILE A 125 -29.13 -9.71 8.28
C ILE A 125 -30.31 -9.27 7.41
N SER A 126 -31.50 -9.42 7.92
CA SER A 126 -32.69 -8.81 7.32
C SER A 126 -32.72 -7.30 7.58
N ALA A 127 -33.44 -6.55 6.74
CA ALA A 127 -33.60 -5.11 6.91
C ALA A 127 -34.21 -4.79 8.29
N THR A 128 -33.36 -4.30 9.20
CA THR A 128 -33.72 -4.04 10.61
C THR A 128 -33.68 -2.52 10.86
N LYS A 129 -34.60 -2.02 11.68
CA LYS A 129 -34.66 -0.61 12.06
C LYS A 129 -33.61 -0.28 13.12
N ASN A 130 -33.19 0.99 13.16
CA ASN A 130 -32.26 1.58 14.14
C ASN A 130 -30.86 0.96 14.17
N VAL A 131 -30.43 0.33 13.08
CA VAL A 131 -29.04 -0.14 12.87
C VAL A 131 -28.53 0.30 11.49
N PRO A 132 -27.24 0.60 11.35
CA PRO A 132 -26.63 0.86 10.05
C PRO A 132 -26.64 -0.41 9.19
N LEU A 133 -27.09 -0.30 7.95
CA LEU A 133 -27.22 -1.41 7.00
C LEU A 133 -26.46 -1.09 5.72
N PHE A 134 -25.81 -2.09 5.17
CA PHE A 134 -25.16 -2.02 3.87
C PHE A 134 -25.89 -2.94 2.89
N TYR A 135 -26.47 -2.35 1.87
CA TYR A 135 -27.17 -3.03 0.79
C TYR A 135 -26.18 -3.28 -0.34
N ILE A 136 -25.87 -4.54 -0.61
CA ILE A 136 -24.92 -4.97 -1.64
C ILE A 136 -25.70 -5.41 -2.85
N TYR A 137 -25.37 -4.85 -4.02
CA TYR A 137 -26.08 -5.10 -5.27
C TYR A 137 -25.26 -5.93 -6.25
N SER A 138 -25.93 -6.49 -7.25
CA SER A 138 -25.35 -7.36 -8.28
C SER A 138 -24.31 -6.68 -9.17
N ASP A 139 -24.29 -5.35 -9.22
CA ASP A 139 -23.31 -4.54 -9.93
C ASP A 139 -22.07 -4.20 -9.07
N GLY A 140 -21.95 -4.80 -7.86
CA GLY A 140 -20.89 -4.53 -6.92
C GLY A 140 -21.07 -3.22 -6.14
N SER A 141 -22.08 -2.43 -6.43
CA SER A 141 -22.34 -1.19 -5.69
C SER A 141 -22.88 -1.47 -4.29
N ILE A 142 -22.55 -0.57 -3.34
CA ILE A 142 -22.98 -0.65 -1.95
C ILE A 142 -23.73 0.64 -1.60
N GLU A 143 -24.91 0.49 -1.00
CA GLU A 143 -25.67 1.60 -0.44
C GLU A 143 -25.72 1.49 1.07
N HIS A 144 -25.36 2.56 1.76
CA HIS A 144 -25.54 2.66 3.21
C HIS A 144 -26.93 3.20 3.53
N LYS A 145 -27.68 2.50 4.39
CA LYS A 145 -29.03 2.92 4.85
C LYS A 145 -29.14 2.84 6.36
N PHE A 146 -29.85 3.80 6.91
CA PHE A 146 -30.25 3.80 8.31
C PHE A 146 -31.78 3.97 8.36
N ILE A 147 -32.50 2.92 8.75
CA ILE A 147 -33.96 2.92 8.80
C ILE A 147 -34.42 3.30 10.20
N ILE A 148 -35.03 4.46 10.35
CA ILE A 148 -35.55 4.93 11.63
C ILE A 148 -36.97 4.33 11.86
N ALA A 149 -37.24 3.88 13.08
CA ALA A 149 -38.60 3.54 13.45
C ALA A 149 -39.43 4.83 13.52
N SER A 150 -40.49 4.96 12.72
CA SER A 150 -41.46 6.03 12.94
C SER A 150 -42.20 5.76 14.24
N GLU A 151 -42.11 6.66 15.20
CA GLU A 151 -43.02 6.68 16.36
C GLU A 151 -44.45 6.86 15.84
N LYS A 152 -45.35 6.03 16.37
CA LYS A 152 -46.81 6.17 16.16
C LYS A 152 -47.40 7.08 17.23
#